data_0606024ec834dafac5fda0e67d8780cf
#
_entry.id   0606024ec834dafac5fda0e67d8780cf
#
_cell.length_a   1.000
_cell.length_b   1.000
_cell.length_c   1.000
_cell.angle_alpha   90.00
_cell.angle_beta   90.00
_cell.angle_gamma   90.00
#
_symmetry.space_group_name_H-M   'P 1'
#
loop_
_entity.id
_entity.type
_entity.pdbx_description
1 polymer ?
#
loop_
_entity_poly.entity_id
_entity_poly.type
_entity_poly.pdbx_seq_one_letter_code
_entity_poly.pdbx_strand_id
1 'polypeptide(L)'
;DYNDKYSKKLINTMLLSVGMCAYVVSMLVRAVMTSAYTWSEVSQQLTLISNIVELVVFFLFKNLLCKRLTDIYFAEKRRNLFAAKCRLLGLVAAAYWIVVFAVLIIIRPEFYMNWLAILAVVYFILCIVYDLTFRKMVVFRNITVNVKRIVFVSVLSISVLLYNVMSMNIYVIQPYIDTVAKVADKVEKIEYDDASGVYTITADDDDFKVLQLTDIHLGGSVFSSVKDIKALEACYALINYTKPDLVIVTGDLVFPMGIMSFSLNNNAPIMQFANFMRNTGIPWAFTYGNHDTEDMATLDEAEFDSLMKSLSFKSSGNLLYPYTQPDIYGRSNQLIEIRNTDGSLRQALFLLDSNDYVEGAGRINEYDYIHDDQVDWYRQQVIKLSDEAGYTVPSMLFFHIPLREYKEANDLLEAGSDEVKYYYGELGEKMIDKICCSKYESKLFDTAVELGSTKAMFCGHDHYNNQSVEYKGIRLTYGYSIDYLVMPGIDEDTKQRGATLVNIDTNGDFTINPVRLIDITK
;
A
#
# COMPACT_ATOMS: atom_id res chain seq x y z
N ASP A 1 16.02 -30.74 44.36
CA ASP A 1 16.41 -31.11 42.97
C ASP A 1 15.27 -31.64 42.11
N TYR A 2 14.43 -32.55 42.64
CA TYR A 2 13.28 -33.05 41.90
C TYR A 2 12.23 -31.96 41.63
N ASN A 3 11.95 -31.12 42.61
CA ASN A 3 11.02 -30.00 42.52
C ASN A 3 11.50 -28.90 41.56
N ASP A 4 12.79 -28.61 41.46
CA ASP A 4 13.35 -27.64 40.54
C ASP A 4 13.26 -28.08 39.07
N LYS A 5 13.48 -29.36 38.81
CA LYS A 5 13.34 -29.95 37.46
C LYS A 5 11.89 -29.97 36.97
N TYR A 6 10.92 -30.20 37.86
CA TYR A 6 9.49 -30.15 37.56
C TYR A 6 8.99 -28.74 37.37
N SER A 7 9.41 -27.76 38.18
CA SER A 7 9.04 -26.37 38.04
C SER A 7 9.54 -25.77 36.72
N LYS A 8 10.78 -26.08 36.33
CA LYS A 8 11.34 -25.66 35.02
C LYS A 8 10.58 -26.27 33.85
N LYS A 9 10.18 -27.53 33.93
CA LYS A 9 9.38 -28.20 32.89
C LYS A 9 7.97 -27.57 32.78
N LEU A 10 7.36 -27.26 33.91
CA LEU A 10 6.03 -26.63 33.97
C LEU A 10 6.05 -25.23 33.34
N ILE A 11 7.00 -24.40 33.73
CA ILE A 11 7.18 -23.05 33.20
C ILE A 11 7.41 -23.09 31.69
N ASN A 12 8.32 -23.94 31.20
CA ASN A 12 8.55 -24.08 29.77
C ASN A 12 7.30 -24.53 29.01
N THR A 13 6.45 -25.34 29.64
CA THR A 13 5.19 -25.79 29.04
C THR A 13 4.13 -24.67 29.02
N MET A 14 4.04 -23.88 30.09
CA MET A 14 3.18 -22.69 30.12
C MET A 14 3.62 -21.65 29.07
N LEU A 15 4.92 -21.41 28.93
CA LEU A 15 5.48 -20.51 27.94
C LEU A 15 5.20 -20.99 26.52
N LEU A 16 5.33 -22.30 26.28
CA LEU A 16 4.96 -22.92 25.01
C LEU A 16 3.47 -22.73 24.70
N SER A 17 2.61 -22.84 25.72
CA SER A 17 1.16 -22.61 25.60
C SER A 17 0.82 -21.17 25.24
N VAL A 18 1.51 -20.19 25.84
CA VAL A 18 1.33 -18.76 25.52
C VAL A 18 1.75 -18.49 24.07
N GLY A 19 2.91 -19.03 23.64
CA GLY A 19 3.34 -18.90 22.25
C GLY A 19 2.36 -19.53 21.26
N MET A 20 1.81 -20.70 21.59
CA MET A 20 0.75 -21.33 20.78
C MET A 20 -0.53 -20.50 20.73
N CYS A 21 -0.96 -19.92 21.85
CA CYS A 21 -2.15 -19.04 21.86
C CYS A 21 -1.92 -17.82 20.95
N ALA A 22 -0.76 -17.19 21.04
CA ALA A 22 -0.41 -16.07 20.16
C ALA A 22 -0.43 -16.47 18.68
N TYR A 23 0.15 -17.63 18.35
CA TYR A 23 0.16 -18.17 16.99
C TYR A 23 -1.25 -18.50 16.47
N VAL A 24 -2.11 -19.12 17.31
CA VAL A 24 -3.50 -19.43 16.92
C VAL A 24 -4.33 -18.16 16.74
N VAL A 25 -4.16 -17.17 17.60
CA VAL A 25 -4.83 -15.86 17.42
C VAL A 25 -4.38 -15.22 16.10
N SER A 26 -3.10 -15.25 15.81
CA SER A 26 -2.53 -14.80 14.53
C SER A 26 -3.14 -15.52 13.33
N MET A 27 -3.20 -16.85 13.36
CA MET A 27 -3.88 -17.66 12.33
C MET A 27 -5.36 -17.28 12.15
N LEU A 28 -6.07 -17.09 13.26
CA LEU A 28 -7.49 -16.75 13.23
C LEU A 28 -7.73 -15.39 12.62
N VAL A 29 -6.96 -14.40 13.05
CA VAL A 29 -7.00 -13.07 12.46
C VAL A 29 -6.73 -13.18 10.97
N ARG A 30 -5.67 -13.86 10.56
CA ARG A 30 -5.34 -14.09 9.15
C ARG A 30 -6.47 -14.77 8.38
N ALA A 31 -7.05 -15.85 8.89
CA ALA A 31 -8.13 -16.59 8.23
C ALA A 31 -9.40 -15.75 8.06
N VAL A 32 -9.83 -15.03 9.11
CA VAL A 32 -11.01 -14.14 9.05
C VAL A 32 -10.83 -13.10 7.95
N MET A 33 -9.65 -12.61 7.78
CA MET A 33 -9.38 -11.45 6.98
C MET A 33 -8.97 -11.80 5.54
N THR A 34 -8.28 -12.91 5.29
CA THR A 34 -8.07 -13.40 3.91
C THR A 34 -9.36 -13.88 3.24
N SER A 35 -10.41 -14.16 4.00
CA SER A 35 -11.74 -14.47 3.45
C SER A 35 -12.44 -13.26 2.84
N ALA A 36 -12.01 -12.05 3.13
CA ALA A 36 -12.56 -10.83 2.55
C ALA A 36 -11.98 -10.50 1.15
N TYR A 37 -10.94 -11.23 0.70
CA TYR A 37 -10.24 -10.95 -0.54
C TYR A 37 -10.30 -12.13 -1.50
N THR A 38 -11.12 -12.01 -2.52
CA THR A 38 -11.14 -12.91 -3.68
C THR A 38 -10.18 -12.39 -4.75
N TRP A 39 -8.90 -12.68 -4.59
CA TRP A 39 -7.92 -12.46 -5.65
C TRP A 39 -7.88 -13.65 -6.60
N SER A 40 -7.05 -13.59 -7.63
CA SER A 40 -6.90 -14.64 -8.63
C SER A 40 -7.00 -16.06 -8.05
N GLU A 41 -7.49 -17.04 -8.81
CA GLU A 41 -7.60 -18.44 -8.37
C GLU A 41 -6.30 -19.00 -7.78
N VAL A 42 -5.14 -18.55 -8.28
CA VAL A 42 -3.82 -18.97 -7.79
C VAL A 42 -3.56 -18.45 -6.37
N SER A 43 -3.90 -17.21 -6.08
CA SER A 43 -3.76 -16.64 -4.73
C SER A 43 -4.69 -17.33 -3.73
N GLN A 44 -5.91 -17.68 -4.13
CA GLN A 44 -6.83 -18.45 -3.30
C GLN A 44 -6.29 -19.84 -2.98
N GLN A 45 -5.73 -20.53 -3.97
CA GLN A 45 -5.13 -21.87 -3.78
C GLN A 45 -3.91 -21.83 -2.87
N LEU A 46 -3.02 -20.84 -3.03
CA LEU A 46 -1.84 -20.67 -2.16
C LEU A 46 -2.25 -20.36 -0.72
N THR A 47 -3.26 -19.50 -0.53
CA THR A 47 -3.82 -19.20 0.80
C THR A 47 -4.44 -20.44 1.42
N LEU A 48 -5.16 -21.24 0.65
CA LEU A 48 -5.73 -22.51 1.09
C LEU A 48 -4.64 -23.49 1.55
N ILE A 49 -3.59 -23.67 0.75
CA ILE A 49 -2.46 -24.56 1.07
C ILE A 49 -1.76 -24.09 2.36
N SER A 50 -1.49 -22.78 2.48
CA SER A 50 -0.90 -22.20 3.70
C SER A 50 -1.74 -22.50 4.94
N ASN A 51 -3.05 -22.29 4.88
CA ASN A 51 -3.96 -22.57 5.99
C ASN A 51 -4.01 -24.07 6.36
N ILE A 52 -3.94 -24.97 5.38
CA ILE A 52 -3.87 -26.42 5.63
C ILE A 52 -2.56 -26.75 6.35
N VAL A 53 -1.44 -26.23 5.88
CA VAL A 53 -0.12 -26.46 6.50
C VAL A 53 -0.11 -25.95 7.94
N GLU A 54 -0.63 -24.75 8.19
CA GLU A 54 -0.74 -24.15 9.52
C GLU A 54 -1.62 -25.01 10.44
N LEU A 55 -2.71 -25.55 9.94
CA LEU A 55 -3.61 -26.44 10.69
C LEU A 55 -2.91 -27.75 11.08
N VAL A 56 -2.16 -28.34 10.17
CA VAL A 56 -1.36 -29.56 10.43
C VAL A 56 -0.29 -29.28 11.48
N VAL A 57 0.44 -28.18 11.36
CA VAL A 57 1.44 -27.75 12.36
C VAL A 57 0.80 -27.56 13.73
N PHE A 58 -0.37 -26.91 13.79
CA PHE A 58 -1.12 -26.72 15.03
C PHE A 58 -1.48 -28.06 15.70
N PHE A 59 -2.00 -29.04 14.94
CA PHE A 59 -2.34 -30.37 15.48
C PHE A 59 -1.12 -31.12 16.00
N LEU A 60 0.00 -31.07 15.27
CA LEU A 60 1.25 -31.71 15.72
C LEU A 60 1.74 -31.08 17.02
N PHE A 61 1.72 -29.76 17.12
CA PHE A 61 2.17 -29.02 18.28
C PHE A 61 1.28 -29.25 19.50
N LYS A 62 -0.04 -29.30 19.31
CA LYS A 62 -1.02 -29.65 20.36
C LYS A 62 -0.77 -31.06 20.92
N ASN A 63 -0.54 -32.05 20.05
CA ASN A 63 -0.27 -33.39 20.48
C ASN A 63 1.02 -33.50 21.32
N LEU A 64 2.05 -32.73 20.92
CA LEU A 64 3.30 -32.63 21.65
C LEU A 64 3.11 -32.00 23.04
N LEU A 65 2.29 -30.92 23.10
CA LEU A 65 1.95 -30.22 24.33
C LEU A 65 1.16 -31.12 25.28
N CYS A 66 0.12 -31.80 24.80
CA CYS A 66 -0.65 -32.76 25.57
C CYS A 66 0.20 -33.88 26.13
N LYS A 67 1.15 -34.40 25.33
CA LYS A 67 2.10 -35.42 25.78
C LYS A 67 2.99 -34.91 26.92
N ARG A 68 3.54 -33.70 26.78
CA ARG A 68 4.38 -33.06 27.81
C ARG A 68 3.62 -32.80 29.10
N LEU A 69 2.39 -32.27 29.00
CA LEU A 69 1.52 -32.01 30.17
C LEU A 69 1.21 -33.34 30.89
N THR A 70 0.91 -34.39 30.14
CA THR A 70 0.66 -35.73 30.69
C THR A 70 1.86 -36.26 31.46
N ASP A 71 3.07 -36.11 30.92
CA ASP A 71 4.31 -36.55 31.55
C ASP A 71 4.69 -35.79 32.81
N ILE A 72 4.19 -34.55 32.97
CA ILE A 72 4.50 -33.69 34.12
C ILE A 72 3.53 -33.89 35.29
N TYR A 73 2.25 -34.15 35.01
CA TYR A 73 1.18 -33.94 36.02
C TYR A 73 0.55 -35.23 36.56
N PHE A 74 0.79 -36.41 35.96
CA PHE A 74 0.04 -37.58 36.32
C PHE A 74 0.88 -38.78 36.81
N ALA A 75 0.37 -39.44 37.84
CA ALA A 75 0.80 -40.81 38.14
C ALA A 75 0.48 -41.72 36.94
N GLU A 76 1.27 -42.75 36.73
CA GLU A 76 1.33 -43.53 35.50
C GLU A 76 -0.03 -43.99 34.95
N LYS A 77 -0.92 -44.49 35.81
CA LYS A 77 -2.25 -44.97 35.40
C LYS A 77 -3.17 -43.85 34.92
N ARG A 78 -3.17 -42.67 35.58
CA ARG A 78 -3.94 -41.49 35.17
C ARG A 78 -3.36 -40.81 33.97
N ARG A 79 -2.02 -40.82 33.83
CA ARG A 79 -1.26 -40.31 32.70
C ARG A 79 -1.69 -40.98 31.39
N ASN A 80 -1.78 -42.30 31.37
CA ASN A 80 -2.16 -43.06 30.18
C ASN A 80 -3.60 -42.80 29.75
N LEU A 81 -4.53 -42.68 30.71
CA LEU A 81 -5.92 -42.36 30.43
C LEU A 81 -6.08 -40.93 29.87
N PHE A 82 -5.36 -39.98 30.43
CA PHE A 82 -5.38 -38.59 29.95
C PHE A 82 -4.76 -38.46 28.55
N ALA A 83 -3.61 -39.09 28.31
CA ALA A 83 -2.97 -39.13 26.99
C ALA A 83 -3.88 -39.77 25.92
N ALA A 84 -4.64 -40.82 26.29
CA ALA A 84 -5.61 -41.45 25.41
C ALA A 84 -6.78 -40.49 25.08
N LYS A 85 -7.31 -39.76 26.07
CA LYS A 85 -8.38 -38.76 25.85
C LYS A 85 -7.90 -37.60 24.99
N CYS A 86 -6.69 -37.07 25.20
CA CYS A 86 -6.10 -36.03 24.37
C CYS A 86 -5.89 -36.49 22.92
N ARG A 87 -5.45 -37.73 22.72
CA ARG A 87 -5.33 -38.30 21.37
C ARG A 87 -6.67 -38.47 20.69
N LEU A 88 -7.66 -39.01 21.42
CA LEU A 88 -9.00 -39.17 20.89
C LEU A 88 -9.62 -37.82 20.52
N LEU A 89 -9.50 -36.79 21.37
CA LEU A 89 -9.97 -35.46 21.09
C LEU A 89 -9.29 -34.84 19.85
N GLY A 90 -7.98 -35.04 19.71
CA GLY A 90 -7.22 -34.62 18.54
C GLY A 90 -7.66 -35.31 17.26
N LEU A 91 -7.93 -36.64 17.31
CA LEU A 91 -8.44 -37.40 16.17
C LEU A 91 -9.86 -36.98 15.78
N VAL A 92 -10.75 -36.81 16.76
CA VAL A 92 -12.12 -36.34 16.50
C VAL A 92 -12.11 -34.94 15.88
N ALA A 93 -11.28 -34.04 16.40
CA ALA A 93 -11.13 -32.69 15.85
C ALA A 93 -10.55 -32.74 14.42
N ALA A 94 -9.55 -33.57 14.16
CA ALA A 94 -8.98 -33.72 12.82
C ALA A 94 -10.01 -34.29 11.83
N ALA A 95 -10.75 -35.32 12.23
CA ALA A 95 -11.81 -35.90 11.39
C ALA A 95 -12.92 -34.88 11.10
N TYR A 96 -13.35 -34.14 12.10
CA TYR A 96 -14.32 -33.05 11.94
C TYR A 96 -13.83 -32.00 10.94
N TRP A 97 -12.61 -31.53 11.08
CA TRP A 97 -12.03 -30.56 10.16
C TRP A 97 -11.94 -31.06 8.71
N ILE A 98 -11.53 -32.33 8.53
CA ILE A 98 -11.44 -32.94 7.18
C ILE A 98 -12.82 -32.99 6.53
N VAL A 99 -13.84 -33.40 7.28
CA VAL A 99 -15.23 -33.48 6.76
C VAL A 99 -15.76 -32.08 6.44
N VAL A 100 -15.59 -31.13 7.34
CA VAL A 100 -16.03 -29.75 7.11
C VAL A 100 -15.33 -29.14 5.92
N PHE A 101 -14.01 -29.35 5.78
CA PHE A 101 -13.24 -28.87 4.64
C PHE A 101 -13.75 -29.45 3.31
N ALA A 102 -13.96 -30.75 3.28
CA ALA A 102 -14.46 -31.43 2.08
C ALA A 102 -15.85 -30.93 1.69
N VAL A 103 -16.74 -30.75 2.67
CA VAL A 103 -18.11 -30.26 2.43
C VAL A 103 -18.10 -28.80 1.95
N LEU A 104 -17.29 -27.95 2.56
CA LEU A 104 -17.25 -26.51 2.21
C LEU A 104 -16.62 -26.26 0.83
N ILE A 105 -15.57 -26.99 0.47
CA ILE A 105 -14.97 -26.92 -0.88
C ILE A 105 -15.99 -27.33 -1.96
N ILE A 106 -16.84 -28.34 -1.68
CA ILE A 106 -17.83 -28.82 -2.64
C ILE A 106 -19.02 -27.87 -2.78
N ILE A 107 -19.49 -27.28 -1.65
CA ILE A 107 -20.74 -26.52 -1.65
C ILE A 107 -20.51 -25.06 -2.07
N ARG A 108 -19.52 -24.38 -1.48
CA ARG A 108 -19.22 -22.98 -1.76
C ARG A 108 -17.75 -22.65 -1.43
N PRO A 109 -16.85 -22.71 -2.39
CA PRO A 109 -15.45 -22.44 -2.15
C PRO A 109 -15.17 -21.03 -1.60
N GLU A 110 -15.98 -20.05 -1.95
CA GLU A 110 -15.86 -18.66 -1.46
C GLU A 110 -16.22 -18.47 0.03
N PHE A 111 -17.01 -19.38 0.61
CA PHE A 111 -17.41 -19.30 2.02
C PHE A 111 -16.55 -20.15 2.97
N TYR A 112 -15.71 -21.04 2.45
CA TYR A 112 -14.97 -21.99 3.31
C TYR A 112 -14.04 -21.28 4.30
N MET A 113 -13.45 -20.14 3.92
CA MET A 113 -12.52 -19.40 4.77
C MET A 113 -13.21 -18.81 6.01
N ASN A 114 -14.42 -18.26 5.86
CA ASN A 114 -15.20 -17.73 6.98
C ASN A 114 -15.58 -18.82 7.97
N TRP A 115 -16.02 -19.98 7.48
CA TRP A 115 -16.36 -21.12 8.32
C TRP A 115 -15.14 -21.74 9.00
N LEU A 116 -14.01 -21.79 8.32
CA LEU A 116 -12.72 -22.21 8.90
C LEU A 116 -12.34 -21.33 10.10
N ALA A 117 -12.48 -20.01 9.96
CA ALA A 117 -12.23 -19.07 11.03
C ALA A 117 -13.15 -19.32 12.24
N ILE A 118 -14.47 -19.45 12.00
CA ILE A 118 -15.46 -19.71 13.06
C ILE A 118 -15.13 -21.04 13.77
N LEU A 119 -14.86 -22.08 13.02
CA LEU A 119 -14.57 -23.41 13.59
C LEU A 119 -13.23 -23.43 14.33
N ALA A 120 -12.21 -22.70 13.86
CA ALA A 120 -10.96 -22.54 14.58
C ALA A 120 -11.16 -21.79 15.91
N VAL A 121 -12.02 -20.76 15.95
CA VAL A 121 -12.42 -20.06 17.19
C VAL A 121 -13.11 -21.02 18.15
N VAL A 122 -14.11 -21.76 17.68
CA VAL A 122 -14.85 -22.74 18.50
C VAL A 122 -13.88 -23.80 19.05
N TYR A 123 -13.01 -24.34 18.22
CA TYR A 123 -12.02 -25.31 18.63
C TYR A 123 -11.05 -24.73 19.67
N PHE A 124 -10.58 -23.50 19.48
CA PHE A 124 -9.73 -22.80 20.42
C PHE A 124 -10.41 -22.58 21.77
N ILE A 125 -11.68 -22.14 21.76
CA ILE A 125 -12.50 -22.01 22.99
C ILE A 125 -12.62 -23.34 23.69
N LEU A 126 -12.90 -24.43 22.98
CA LEU A 126 -12.98 -25.77 23.55
C LEU A 126 -11.64 -26.23 24.17
N CYS A 127 -10.51 -25.88 23.54
CA CYS A 127 -9.19 -26.15 24.11
C CYS A 127 -8.95 -25.35 25.41
N ILE A 128 -9.33 -24.06 25.44
CA ILE A 128 -9.23 -23.22 26.64
C ILE A 128 -10.12 -23.78 27.77
N VAL A 129 -11.38 -24.08 27.46
CA VAL A 129 -12.31 -24.66 28.45
C VAL A 129 -11.77 -25.97 29.02
N TYR A 130 -11.21 -26.81 28.14
CA TYR A 130 -10.58 -28.06 28.55
C TYR A 130 -9.36 -27.82 29.44
N ASP A 131 -8.47 -26.92 29.08
CA ASP A 131 -7.29 -26.56 29.87
C ASP A 131 -7.66 -25.92 31.20
N LEU A 132 -8.68 -25.06 31.24
CA LEU A 132 -9.19 -24.46 32.49
C LEU A 132 -9.85 -25.49 33.41
N THR A 133 -10.61 -26.43 32.87
CA THR A 133 -11.20 -27.53 33.62
C THR A 133 -10.11 -28.45 34.18
N PHE A 134 -9.08 -28.67 33.41
CA PHE A 134 -7.93 -29.46 33.79
C PHE A 134 -7.07 -28.80 34.89
N ARG A 135 -6.88 -27.46 34.84
CA ARG A 135 -6.16 -26.68 35.88
C ARG A 135 -6.76 -26.81 37.25
N LYS A 136 -8.09 -26.98 37.37
CA LYS A 136 -8.76 -27.24 38.68
C LYS A 136 -8.32 -28.55 39.32
N MET A 137 -7.72 -29.47 38.55
CA MET A 137 -7.27 -30.77 39.06
C MET A 137 -5.77 -30.79 39.43
N VAL A 138 -5.05 -29.70 39.20
CA VAL A 138 -3.60 -29.58 39.47
C VAL A 138 -3.36 -28.70 40.68
N VAL A 139 -2.78 -29.28 41.73
CA VAL A 139 -2.37 -28.54 42.93
C VAL A 139 -0.97 -27.99 42.71
N PHE A 140 -0.89 -26.67 42.54
CA PHE A 140 0.40 -25.96 42.44
C PHE A 140 1.03 -25.86 43.86
N ARG A 141 2.01 -26.68 44.17
CA ARG A 141 2.81 -26.53 45.40
C ARG A 141 4.21 -26.05 45.03
N ASN A 142 4.59 -24.85 45.52
CA ASN A 142 5.96 -24.30 45.54
C ASN A 142 6.66 -24.25 44.16
N ILE A 143 6.12 -23.51 43.20
CA ILE A 143 6.79 -23.29 41.92
C ILE A 143 7.61 -22.00 42.01
N THR A 144 8.95 -22.12 41.92
CA THR A 144 9.83 -20.96 41.73
C THR A 144 9.72 -20.48 40.28
N VAL A 145 9.15 -19.31 40.10
CA VAL A 145 8.93 -18.73 38.77
C VAL A 145 10.17 -17.95 38.33
N ASN A 146 10.78 -18.31 37.22
CA ASN A 146 11.85 -17.51 36.62
C ASN A 146 11.24 -16.34 35.82
N VAL A 147 11.08 -15.20 36.48
CA VAL A 147 10.45 -13.99 35.92
C VAL A 147 11.14 -13.56 34.63
N LYS A 148 12.49 -13.62 34.53
CA LYS A 148 13.23 -13.25 33.33
C LYS A 148 12.83 -14.09 32.10
N ARG A 149 12.62 -15.41 32.29
CA ARG A 149 12.15 -16.29 31.20
C ARG A 149 10.72 -15.99 30.79
N ILE A 150 9.83 -15.73 31.75
CA ILE A 150 8.44 -15.35 31.45
C ILE A 150 8.41 -14.07 30.64
N VAL A 151 9.13 -13.04 31.10
CA VAL A 151 9.24 -11.76 30.38
C VAL A 151 9.79 -11.98 28.97
N PHE A 152 10.90 -12.70 28.83
CA PHE A 152 11.51 -12.96 27.51
C PHE A 152 10.54 -13.64 26.52
N VAL A 153 9.87 -14.74 26.95
CA VAL A 153 8.94 -15.46 26.07
C VAL A 153 7.68 -14.65 25.80
N SER A 154 7.21 -13.87 26.77
CA SER A 154 6.06 -12.97 26.57
C SER A 154 6.40 -11.88 25.54
N VAL A 155 7.55 -11.24 25.67
CA VAL A 155 8.04 -10.26 24.68
C VAL A 155 8.17 -10.89 23.30
N LEU A 156 8.83 -12.05 23.19
CA LEU A 156 8.98 -12.75 21.93
C LEU A 156 7.61 -13.12 21.31
N SER A 157 6.67 -13.63 22.12
CA SER A 157 5.32 -13.99 21.65
C SER A 157 4.54 -12.78 21.18
N ILE A 158 4.64 -11.65 21.89
CA ILE A 158 4.02 -10.39 21.50
C ILE A 158 4.66 -9.86 20.23
N SER A 159 5.98 -9.91 20.10
CA SER A 159 6.68 -9.46 18.90
C SER A 159 6.28 -10.29 17.66
N VAL A 160 6.19 -11.61 17.79
CA VAL A 160 5.70 -12.50 16.73
C VAL A 160 4.24 -12.20 16.37
N LEU A 161 3.39 -11.96 17.38
CA LEU A 161 2.00 -11.58 17.14
C LEU A 161 1.90 -10.25 16.40
N LEU A 162 2.62 -9.23 16.87
CA LEU A 162 2.65 -7.91 16.23
C LEU A 162 3.16 -8.00 14.79
N TYR A 163 4.26 -8.71 14.56
CA TYR A 163 4.79 -8.92 13.21
C TYR A 163 3.75 -9.59 12.30
N ASN A 164 3.10 -10.67 12.77
CA ASN A 164 2.06 -11.33 11.98
C ASN A 164 0.88 -10.39 11.68
N VAL A 165 0.43 -9.59 12.67
CA VAL A 165 -0.67 -8.63 12.47
C VAL A 165 -0.26 -7.54 11.48
N MET A 166 0.96 -7.03 11.56
CA MET A 166 1.45 -5.98 10.65
C MET A 166 1.73 -6.47 9.23
N SER A 167 2.20 -7.73 9.09
CA SER A 167 2.46 -8.34 7.77
C SER A 167 1.24 -9.00 7.13
N MET A 168 0.10 -8.96 7.78
CA MET A 168 -1.13 -9.53 7.23
C MET A 168 -1.65 -8.73 6.06
N ASN A 169 -1.85 -9.39 4.92
CA ASN A 169 -2.58 -8.87 3.77
C ASN A 169 -4.07 -8.79 4.04
N ILE A 170 -4.46 -7.92 4.99
CA ILE A 170 -5.80 -7.91 5.50
C ILE A 170 -6.37 -6.53 5.52
N TYR A 171 -7.33 -6.34 4.65
CA TYR A 171 -7.94 -5.06 4.47
C TYR A 171 -9.47 -5.19 4.37
N VAL A 172 -10.20 -4.53 5.26
CA VAL A 172 -11.65 -4.71 5.42
C VAL A 172 -12.44 -3.53 4.84
N ILE A 173 -11.93 -2.85 3.81
CA ILE A 173 -12.64 -1.73 3.17
C ILE A 173 -13.38 -2.10 1.88
N GLN A 174 -13.28 -3.35 1.45
CA GLN A 174 -13.97 -3.83 0.25
C GLN A 174 -15.47 -3.52 0.24
N PRO A 175 -16.23 -3.65 1.34
CA PRO A 175 -17.64 -3.26 1.35
C PRO A 175 -17.89 -1.80 0.97
N TYR A 176 -16.97 -0.90 1.29
CA TYR A 176 -17.04 0.49 0.83
C TYR A 176 -16.82 0.57 -0.68
N ILE A 177 -15.79 -0.09 -1.20
CA ILE A 177 -15.43 -0.09 -2.61
C ILE A 177 -16.57 -0.63 -3.47
N ASP A 178 -17.24 -1.70 -3.01
CA ASP A 178 -18.39 -2.30 -3.70
C ASP A 178 -19.59 -1.34 -3.84
N THR A 179 -19.63 -0.27 -3.05
CA THR A 179 -20.67 0.78 -3.13
C THR A 179 -20.29 1.96 -4.02
N VAL A 180 -19.04 2.04 -4.49
CA VAL A 180 -18.56 3.13 -5.34
C VAL A 180 -19.23 3.05 -6.71
N ALA A 181 -19.92 4.13 -7.09
CA ALA A 181 -20.59 4.21 -8.38
C ALA A 181 -19.62 4.60 -9.50
N LYS A 182 -19.92 4.14 -10.72
CA LYS A 182 -19.18 4.54 -11.91
C LYS A 182 -19.27 6.06 -12.13
N VAL A 183 -18.14 6.70 -12.40
CA VAL A 183 -18.01 8.13 -12.66
C VAL A 183 -17.76 8.40 -14.15
N ALA A 184 -17.00 7.53 -14.83
CA ALA A 184 -16.68 7.69 -16.23
C ALA A 184 -17.94 7.73 -17.09
N ASP A 185 -18.15 8.83 -17.80
CA ASP A 185 -19.25 9.00 -18.73
C ASP A 185 -18.92 8.38 -20.11
N LYS A 186 -17.64 8.33 -20.47
CA LYS A 186 -17.11 7.73 -21.71
C LYS A 186 -15.87 6.89 -21.41
N VAL A 187 -15.45 6.12 -22.39
CA VAL A 187 -14.20 5.36 -22.36
C VAL A 187 -13.34 5.88 -23.50
N GLU A 188 -12.23 6.53 -23.15
CA GLU A 188 -11.24 6.96 -24.12
C GLU A 188 -10.61 5.76 -24.84
N LYS A 189 -10.21 5.94 -26.09
CA LYS A 189 -9.43 4.93 -26.78
C LYS A 189 -7.99 4.95 -26.23
N ILE A 190 -7.63 3.85 -25.59
CA ILE A 190 -6.28 3.66 -25.01
C ILE A 190 -5.57 2.57 -25.80
N GLU A 191 -4.36 2.84 -26.24
CA GLU A 191 -3.46 1.90 -26.93
C GLU A 191 -2.14 1.81 -26.15
N TYR A 192 -1.54 0.62 -26.16
CA TYR A 192 -0.25 0.37 -25.51
C TYR A 192 0.72 -0.21 -26.54
N ASP A 193 1.88 0.41 -26.69
CA ASP A 193 2.96 -0.13 -27.51
C ASP A 193 3.92 -0.98 -26.68
N ASP A 194 3.89 -2.28 -26.89
CA ASP A 194 4.75 -3.24 -26.20
C ASP A 194 6.25 -3.02 -26.42
N ALA A 195 6.65 -2.38 -27.52
CA ALA A 195 8.05 -2.18 -27.85
C ALA A 195 8.66 -0.98 -27.10
N SER A 196 7.90 0.12 -27.00
CA SER A 196 8.37 1.35 -26.37
C SER A 196 7.89 1.52 -24.92
N GLY A 197 6.87 0.78 -24.50
CA GLY A 197 6.24 0.95 -23.18
C GLY A 197 5.33 2.18 -23.09
N VAL A 198 4.99 2.80 -24.23
CA VAL A 198 4.21 4.04 -24.29
C VAL A 198 2.72 3.74 -24.33
N TYR A 199 1.95 4.45 -23.53
CA TYR A 199 0.50 4.52 -23.64
C TYR A 199 0.09 5.70 -24.50
N THR A 200 -0.88 5.49 -25.39
CA THR A 200 -1.50 6.55 -26.18
C THR A 200 -2.98 6.63 -25.85
N ILE A 201 -3.45 7.80 -25.43
CA ILE A 201 -4.86 8.10 -25.21
C ILE A 201 -5.34 9.01 -26.33
N THR A 202 -6.35 8.58 -27.09
CA THR A 202 -6.98 9.41 -28.11
C THR A 202 -8.14 10.18 -27.50
N ALA A 203 -7.97 11.49 -27.36
CA ALA A 203 -8.97 12.40 -26.83
C ALA A 203 -9.87 12.89 -27.98
N ASP A 204 -11.18 12.70 -27.85
CA ASP A 204 -12.19 13.14 -28.81
C ASP A 204 -12.94 14.41 -28.42
N ASP A 205 -12.74 14.90 -27.18
CA ASP A 205 -13.30 16.13 -26.65
C ASP A 205 -12.37 17.32 -26.83
N ASP A 206 -12.94 18.53 -26.77
CA ASP A 206 -12.17 19.78 -26.80
C ASP A 206 -11.28 19.95 -25.57
N ASP A 207 -11.71 19.44 -24.41
CA ASP A 207 -11.01 19.50 -23.14
C ASP A 207 -10.64 18.07 -22.67
N PHE A 208 -9.35 17.82 -22.39
CA PHE A 208 -8.89 16.61 -21.73
C PHE A 208 -8.48 16.91 -20.29
N LYS A 209 -9.06 16.23 -19.33
CA LYS A 209 -8.90 16.51 -17.90
C LYS A 209 -8.00 15.49 -17.23
N VAL A 210 -6.89 15.97 -16.68
CA VAL A 210 -6.00 15.18 -15.82
C VAL A 210 -6.17 15.61 -14.37
N LEU A 211 -6.46 14.65 -13.48
CA LEU A 211 -6.55 14.90 -12.05
C LEU A 211 -5.33 14.31 -11.35
N GLN A 212 -4.49 15.15 -10.75
CA GLN A 212 -3.43 14.69 -9.87
C GLN A 212 -3.97 14.42 -8.47
N LEU A 213 -3.73 13.21 -7.95
CA LEU A 213 -3.84 12.82 -6.56
C LEU A 213 -2.45 12.46 -6.03
N THR A 214 -2.17 12.70 -4.76
CA THR A 214 -0.88 12.39 -4.14
C THR A 214 -1.04 12.12 -2.66
N ASP A 215 -0.05 11.43 -2.07
CA ASP A 215 0.04 11.21 -0.62
C ASP A 215 -1.27 10.67 -0.03
N ILE A 216 -1.78 9.58 -0.60
CA ILE A 216 -3.06 8.97 -0.17
C ILE A 216 -2.85 8.17 1.12
N HIS A 217 -1.69 7.53 1.27
CA HIS A 217 -1.22 6.84 2.47
C HIS A 217 -2.21 5.84 3.05
N LEU A 218 -2.66 4.89 2.23
CA LEU A 218 -3.46 3.78 2.71
C LEU A 218 -2.61 2.89 3.63
N GLY A 219 -3.03 2.73 4.88
CA GLY A 219 -2.26 1.96 5.87
C GLY A 219 -2.40 0.45 5.73
N GLY A 220 -3.47 -0.03 5.13
CA GLY A 220 -3.69 -1.46 4.89
C GLY A 220 -3.81 -2.31 6.15
N SER A 221 -4.27 -1.75 7.26
CA SER A 221 -4.46 -2.48 8.52
C SER A 221 -5.87 -2.30 9.09
N VAL A 222 -6.22 -3.16 10.06
CA VAL A 222 -7.47 -3.00 10.82
C VAL A 222 -7.51 -1.66 11.56
N PHE A 223 -6.36 -1.19 12.02
CA PHE A 223 -6.25 0.04 12.80
C PHE A 223 -6.30 1.30 11.93
N SER A 224 -5.87 1.21 10.67
CA SER A 224 -5.95 2.31 9.70
C SER A 224 -7.26 2.35 8.92
N SER A 225 -8.07 1.29 8.94
CA SER A 225 -9.21 1.07 8.06
C SER A 225 -10.20 2.25 7.99
N VAL A 226 -10.46 2.93 9.11
CA VAL A 226 -11.35 4.11 9.14
C VAL A 226 -10.73 5.29 8.40
N LYS A 227 -9.41 5.51 8.55
CA LYS A 227 -8.67 6.57 7.87
C LYS A 227 -8.54 6.26 6.39
N ASP A 228 -8.32 5.00 6.05
CA ASP A 228 -8.23 4.52 4.67
C ASP A 228 -9.57 4.70 3.93
N ILE A 229 -10.71 4.43 4.60
CA ILE A 229 -12.03 4.74 4.04
C ILE A 229 -12.19 6.23 3.79
N LYS A 230 -11.82 7.10 4.75
CA LYS A 230 -11.88 8.56 4.58
C LYS A 230 -11.02 9.02 3.39
N ALA A 231 -9.83 8.44 3.20
CA ALA A 231 -8.97 8.75 2.07
C ALA A 231 -9.63 8.39 0.73
N LEU A 232 -10.23 7.19 0.64
CA LEU A 232 -10.97 6.78 -0.55
C LEU A 232 -12.25 7.62 -0.78
N GLU A 233 -12.97 8.00 0.28
CA GLU A 233 -14.12 8.92 0.20
C GLU A 233 -13.70 10.29 -0.35
N ALA A 234 -12.56 10.81 0.10
CA ALA A 234 -11.98 12.06 -0.43
C ALA A 234 -11.61 11.91 -1.91
N CYS A 235 -10.90 10.84 -2.28
CA CYS A 235 -10.58 10.56 -3.69
C CYS A 235 -11.86 10.47 -4.53
N TYR A 236 -12.88 9.74 -4.06
CA TYR A 236 -14.14 9.60 -4.78
C TYR A 236 -14.86 10.94 -4.96
N ALA A 237 -14.93 11.76 -3.91
CA ALA A 237 -15.56 13.09 -3.97
C ALA A 237 -14.87 13.98 -5.03
N LEU A 238 -13.53 13.99 -5.05
CA LEU A 238 -12.73 14.75 -6.01
C LEU A 238 -12.92 14.24 -7.45
N ILE A 239 -12.85 12.93 -7.66
CA ILE A 239 -13.05 12.29 -8.97
C ILE A 239 -14.48 12.53 -9.48
N ASN A 240 -15.49 12.35 -8.61
CA ASN A 240 -16.88 12.54 -9.01
C ASN A 240 -17.23 14.01 -9.30
N TYR A 241 -16.59 14.95 -8.60
CA TYR A 241 -16.76 16.38 -8.83
C TYR A 241 -16.12 16.84 -10.15
N THR A 242 -14.88 16.41 -10.40
CA THR A 242 -14.07 16.86 -11.55
C THR A 242 -14.36 16.08 -12.82
N LYS A 243 -14.78 14.81 -12.71
CA LYS A 243 -15.00 13.87 -13.82
C LYS A 243 -13.81 13.88 -14.79
N PRO A 244 -12.61 13.45 -14.32
CA PRO A 244 -11.40 13.50 -15.13
C PRO A 244 -11.41 12.40 -16.19
N ASP A 245 -10.64 12.59 -17.26
CA ASP A 245 -10.37 11.57 -18.27
C ASP A 245 -9.20 10.66 -17.87
N LEU A 246 -8.29 11.18 -17.04
CA LEU A 246 -7.15 10.45 -16.48
C LEU A 246 -6.88 10.91 -15.04
N VAL A 247 -6.61 9.97 -14.14
CA VAL A 247 -6.07 10.24 -12.81
C VAL A 247 -4.57 9.90 -12.79
N ILE A 248 -3.73 10.79 -12.29
CA ILE A 248 -2.31 10.51 -12.03
C ILE A 248 -2.06 10.55 -10.52
N VAL A 249 -1.59 9.43 -9.97
CA VAL A 249 -1.17 9.34 -8.57
C VAL A 249 0.34 9.54 -8.50
N THR A 250 0.75 10.66 -7.89
CA THR A 250 2.17 11.02 -7.78
C THR A 250 2.77 10.53 -6.46
N GLY A 251 2.71 9.22 -6.25
CA GLY A 251 3.40 8.51 -5.17
C GLY A 251 2.71 8.55 -3.81
N ASP A 252 3.29 7.82 -2.88
CA ASP A 252 2.85 7.62 -1.51
C ASP A 252 1.37 7.21 -1.44
N LEU A 253 1.02 6.22 -2.28
CA LEU A 253 -0.30 5.63 -2.29
C LEU A 253 -0.53 4.78 -1.03
N VAL A 254 0.53 4.15 -0.51
CA VAL A 254 0.47 3.30 0.69
C VAL A 254 1.52 3.71 1.73
N PHE A 255 1.28 3.30 3.00
CA PHE A 255 2.16 3.64 4.12
C PHE A 255 2.46 2.42 5.00
N PRO A 256 3.31 1.47 4.55
CA PRO A 256 3.63 0.24 5.27
C PRO A 256 4.74 0.44 6.32
N MET A 257 4.63 1.43 7.18
CA MET A 257 5.66 1.90 8.14
C MET A 257 5.62 1.18 9.50
N GLY A 258 5.17 -0.06 9.56
CA GLY A 258 5.24 -0.90 10.77
C GLY A 258 4.48 -0.32 11.95
N ILE A 259 5.17 0.15 12.99
CA ILE A 259 4.52 0.67 14.21
C ILE A 259 3.72 1.95 13.95
N MET A 260 4.14 2.78 13.00
CA MET A 260 3.46 4.06 12.72
C MET A 260 2.10 3.85 12.07
N SER A 261 1.97 2.89 11.16
CA SER A 261 0.71 2.52 10.50
C SER A 261 0.04 1.27 11.07
N PHE A 262 0.71 0.55 11.98
CA PHE A 262 0.39 -0.81 12.41
C PHE A 262 0.26 -1.79 11.24
N SER A 263 0.99 -1.54 10.17
CA SER A 263 0.99 -2.33 8.94
C SER A 263 2.37 -2.37 8.30
N LEU A 264 2.70 -3.49 7.70
CA LEU A 264 3.79 -3.65 6.72
C LEU A 264 3.21 -3.98 5.33
N ASN A 265 1.89 -3.82 5.17
CA ASN A 265 1.15 -4.29 4.04
C ASN A 265 1.05 -3.21 2.96
N ASN A 266 1.80 -3.38 1.88
CA ASN A 266 1.68 -2.57 0.68
C ASN A 266 0.96 -3.30 -0.48
N ASN A 267 0.57 -4.57 -0.29
CA ASN A 267 -0.13 -5.37 -1.30
C ASN A 267 -1.66 -5.07 -1.29
N ALA A 268 -2.33 -5.41 -0.18
CA ALA A 268 -3.79 -5.29 -0.12
C ALA A 268 -4.31 -3.86 -0.35
N PRO A 269 -3.70 -2.79 0.20
CA PRO A 269 -4.18 -1.44 -0.06
C PRO A 269 -4.03 -1.01 -1.52
N ILE A 270 -2.94 -1.38 -2.21
CA ILE A 270 -2.79 -1.15 -3.65
C ILE A 270 -3.91 -1.80 -4.45
N MET A 271 -4.17 -3.07 -4.14
CA MET A 271 -5.23 -3.81 -4.84
C MET A 271 -6.62 -3.23 -4.55
N GLN A 272 -6.86 -2.75 -3.34
CA GLN A 272 -8.10 -2.05 -2.99
C GLN A 272 -8.24 -0.74 -3.77
N PHE A 273 -7.18 0.03 -3.89
CA PHE A 273 -7.19 1.25 -4.68
C PHE A 273 -7.42 0.95 -6.18
N ALA A 274 -6.78 -0.08 -6.72
CA ALA A 274 -7.02 -0.51 -8.10
C ALA A 274 -8.48 -0.95 -8.34
N ASN A 275 -9.10 -1.66 -7.40
CA ASN A 275 -10.53 -1.99 -7.47
C ASN A 275 -11.42 -0.75 -7.35
N PHE A 276 -11.07 0.16 -6.45
CA PHE A 276 -11.74 1.45 -6.33
C PHE A 276 -11.71 2.20 -7.68
N MET A 277 -10.54 2.35 -8.29
CA MET A 277 -10.39 3.01 -9.59
C MET A 277 -11.13 2.28 -10.71
N ARG A 278 -11.13 0.94 -10.69
CA ARG A 278 -11.92 0.15 -11.66
C ARG A 278 -13.41 0.43 -11.54
N ASN A 279 -13.95 0.57 -10.33
CA ASN A 279 -15.37 0.88 -10.12
C ASN A 279 -15.71 2.30 -10.59
N THR A 280 -14.82 3.27 -10.44
CA THR A 280 -15.03 4.62 -11.00
C THR A 280 -15.05 4.59 -12.53
N GLY A 281 -14.38 3.63 -13.15
CA GLY A 281 -14.22 3.50 -14.60
C GLY A 281 -13.23 4.48 -15.22
N ILE A 282 -12.55 5.31 -14.42
CA ILE A 282 -11.55 6.27 -14.89
C ILE A 282 -10.18 5.57 -15.01
N PRO A 283 -9.46 5.69 -16.14
CA PRO A 283 -8.09 5.22 -16.23
C PRO A 283 -7.18 6.01 -15.28
N TRP A 284 -6.15 5.35 -14.77
CA TRP A 284 -5.21 6.01 -13.86
C TRP A 284 -3.78 5.57 -14.14
N ALA A 285 -2.82 6.44 -13.81
CA ALA A 285 -1.39 6.20 -13.87
C ALA A 285 -0.75 6.45 -12.51
N PHE A 286 0.45 5.92 -12.30
CA PHE A 286 1.12 5.95 -11.01
C PHE A 286 2.62 6.14 -11.18
N THR A 287 3.23 6.95 -10.33
CA THR A 287 4.67 6.98 -10.08
C THR A 287 4.93 6.76 -8.60
N TYR A 288 6.09 6.19 -8.26
CA TYR A 288 6.42 5.84 -6.88
C TYR A 288 6.68 7.05 -6.00
N GLY A 289 6.25 6.93 -4.74
CA GLY A 289 6.74 7.73 -3.63
C GLY A 289 7.71 6.93 -2.77
N ASN A 290 8.31 7.59 -1.79
CA ASN A 290 9.34 6.97 -0.95
C ASN A 290 8.76 5.95 0.06
N HIS A 291 7.46 5.98 0.32
CA HIS A 291 6.81 5.05 1.25
C HIS A 291 6.19 3.82 0.58
N ASP A 292 6.03 3.79 -0.73
CA ASP A 292 5.31 2.70 -1.41
C ASP A 292 6.01 1.33 -1.28
N THR A 293 7.35 1.32 -1.19
CA THR A 293 8.20 0.12 -1.12
C THR A 293 9.20 0.17 0.04
N GLU A 294 8.73 0.46 1.25
CA GLU A 294 9.55 0.48 2.46
C GLU A 294 10.25 -0.87 2.72
N ASP A 295 11.50 -0.86 3.24
CA ASP A 295 12.36 -2.05 3.43
C ASP A 295 11.70 -3.25 4.10
N MET A 296 10.73 -3.01 4.99
CA MET A 296 10.03 -4.07 5.71
C MET A 296 8.64 -4.36 5.16
N ALA A 297 8.26 -3.73 4.05
CA ALA A 297 6.96 -3.95 3.45
C ALA A 297 6.77 -5.40 2.99
N THR A 298 5.52 -5.81 2.84
CA THR A 298 5.15 -7.17 2.46
C THR A 298 5.66 -7.54 1.06
N LEU A 299 5.63 -6.59 0.13
CA LEU A 299 6.21 -6.72 -1.20
C LEU A 299 7.44 -5.84 -1.30
N ASP A 300 8.52 -6.42 -1.79
CA ASP A 300 9.69 -5.66 -2.24
C ASP A 300 9.41 -4.93 -3.57
N GLU A 301 10.38 -4.17 -4.05
CA GLU A 301 10.23 -3.38 -5.28
C GLU A 301 9.86 -4.23 -6.51
N ALA A 302 10.51 -5.38 -6.69
CA ALA A 302 10.27 -6.26 -7.83
C ALA A 302 8.89 -6.94 -7.75
N GLU A 303 8.48 -7.34 -6.56
CA GLU A 303 7.16 -7.90 -6.31
C GLU A 303 6.06 -6.85 -6.49
N PHE A 304 6.31 -5.62 -6.04
CA PHE A 304 5.40 -4.50 -6.22
C PHE A 304 5.25 -4.12 -7.70
N ASP A 305 6.35 -4.02 -8.46
CA ASP A 305 6.32 -3.82 -9.91
C ASP A 305 5.51 -4.91 -10.61
N SER A 306 5.73 -6.18 -10.23
CA SER A 306 4.96 -7.31 -10.77
C SER A 306 3.46 -7.20 -10.46
N LEU A 307 3.11 -6.74 -9.25
CA LEU A 307 1.72 -6.47 -8.88
C LEU A 307 1.12 -5.37 -9.76
N MET A 308 1.80 -4.23 -9.90
CA MET A 308 1.32 -3.09 -10.72
C MET A 308 1.11 -3.52 -12.18
N LYS A 309 2.03 -4.30 -12.76
CA LYS A 309 1.87 -4.90 -14.08
C LYS A 309 0.63 -5.78 -14.18
N SER A 310 0.33 -6.57 -13.15
CA SER A 310 -0.87 -7.43 -13.10
C SER A 310 -2.18 -6.65 -13.04
N LEU A 311 -2.15 -5.43 -12.53
CA LEU A 311 -3.29 -4.52 -12.40
C LEU A 311 -3.46 -3.59 -13.62
N SER A 312 -2.51 -3.64 -14.56
CA SER A 312 -2.44 -2.71 -15.67
C SER A 312 -3.52 -2.95 -16.73
N PHE A 313 -3.69 -1.96 -17.59
CA PHE A 313 -4.57 -1.99 -18.76
C PHE A 313 -4.31 -3.21 -19.66
N LYS A 314 -3.05 -3.57 -19.87
CA LYS A 314 -2.66 -4.77 -20.62
C LYS A 314 -3.20 -6.07 -20.01
N SER A 315 -3.37 -6.11 -18.69
CA SER A 315 -3.94 -7.23 -17.94
C SER A 315 -5.45 -7.07 -17.66
N SER A 316 -6.16 -6.28 -18.46
CA SER A 316 -7.60 -5.98 -18.32
C SER A 316 -7.95 -5.14 -17.09
N GLY A 317 -6.98 -4.43 -16.51
CA GLY A 317 -7.19 -3.38 -15.52
C GLY A 317 -7.46 -2.03 -16.18
N ASN A 318 -7.40 -0.95 -15.39
CA ASN A 318 -7.48 0.43 -15.87
C ASN A 318 -6.29 1.28 -15.43
N LEU A 319 -5.24 0.66 -14.90
CA LEU A 319 -3.97 1.28 -14.57
C LEU A 319 -3.08 1.35 -15.82
N LEU A 320 -2.64 2.54 -16.17
CA LEU A 320 -1.64 2.76 -17.21
C LEU A 320 -0.25 2.62 -16.58
N TYR A 321 0.25 1.39 -16.53
CA TYR A 321 1.55 1.06 -15.97
C TYR A 321 2.39 0.33 -17.03
N PRO A 322 3.66 0.73 -17.26
CA PRO A 322 4.45 0.19 -18.36
C PRO A 322 4.89 -1.25 -18.06
N TYR A 323 4.58 -2.17 -18.98
CA TYR A 323 5.16 -3.52 -18.99
C TYR A 323 6.61 -3.50 -19.42
N THR A 324 6.88 -2.76 -20.48
CA THR A 324 8.23 -2.49 -20.98
C THR A 324 8.68 -1.17 -20.37
N GLN A 325 9.75 -1.22 -19.62
CA GLN A 325 10.36 -0.05 -18.99
C GLN A 325 11.73 0.21 -19.61
N PRO A 326 12.17 1.47 -19.68
CA PRO A 326 13.53 1.77 -20.09
C PRO A 326 14.55 1.19 -19.10
N ASP A 327 15.71 0.78 -19.59
CA ASP A 327 16.83 0.29 -18.77
C ASP A 327 17.59 1.49 -18.18
N ILE A 328 16.97 2.14 -17.21
CA ILE A 328 17.47 3.33 -16.50
C ILE A 328 17.16 3.21 -15.02
N TYR A 329 17.75 4.08 -14.21
CA TYR A 329 17.48 4.10 -12.77
C TYR A 329 16.00 4.38 -12.45
N GLY A 330 15.55 3.91 -11.28
CA GLY A 330 14.17 4.06 -10.81
C GLY A 330 13.28 2.86 -11.12
N ARG A 331 12.17 2.79 -10.41
CA ARG A 331 11.24 1.64 -10.40
C ARG A 331 10.23 1.69 -11.55
N SER A 332 9.84 2.88 -11.97
CA SER A 332 8.89 3.10 -13.07
C SER A 332 9.11 4.48 -13.68
N ASN A 333 9.46 4.49 -14.95
CA ASN A 333 9.54 5.71 -15.74
C ASN A 333 8.72 5.48 -17.01
N GLN A 334 7.76 6.36 -17.31
CA GLN A 334 6.85 6.15 -18.43
C GLN A 334 6.47 7.44 -19.14
N LEU A 335 6.06 7.27 -20.40
CA LEU A 335 5.47 8.29 -21.25
C LEU A 335 4.01 7.90 -21.57
N ILE A 336 3.10 8.87 -21.40
CA ILE A 336 1.71 8.77 -21.84
C ILE A 336 1.48 9.90 -22.84
N GLU A 337 1.07 9.55 -24.04
CA GLU A 337 0.77 10.51 -25.09
C GLU A 337 -0.74 10.78 -25.16
N ILE A 338 -1.12 12.04 -25.02
CA ILE A 338 -2.48 12.47 -25.32
C ILE A 338 -2.51 12.99 -26.75
N ARG A 339 -3.29 12.33 -27.59
CA ARG A 339 -3.40 12.68 -29.02
C ARG A 339 -4.83 13.08 -29.40
N ASN A 340 -4.94 13.97 -30.36
CA ASN A 340 -6.19 14.28 -31.01
C ASN A 340 -6.65 13.12 -31.92
N THR A 341 -7.90 13.13 -32.36
CA THR A 341 -8.45 12.12 -33.27
C THR A 341 -7.79 12.10 -34.65
N ASP A 342 -7.13 13.19 -35.05
CA ASP A 342 -6.33 13.26 -36.29
C ASP A 342 -4.90 12.68 -36.11
N GLY A 343 -4.55 12.23 -34.89
CA GLY A 343 -3.25 11.68 -34.54
C GLY A 343 -2.22 12.71 -34.11
N SER A 344 -2.51 14.03 -34.19
CA SER A 344 -1.60 15.08 -33.69
C SER A 344 -1.42 14.95 -32.17
N LEU A 345 -0.19 15.19 -31.68
CA LEU A 345 0.10 15.17 -30.25
C LEU A 345 -0.47 16.42 -29.58
N ARG A 346 -1.34 16.20 -28.58
CA ARG A 346 -1.90 17.26 -27.75
C ARG A 346 -0.98 17.58 -26.59
N GLN A 347 -0.48 16.53 -25.89
CA GLN A 347 0.40 16.66 -24.73
C GLN A 347 1.17 15.37 -24.48
N ALA A 348 2.43 15.47 -24.06
CA ALA A 348 3.25 14.37 -23.58
C ALA A 348 3.35 14.43 -22.04
N LEU A 349 2.88 13.38 -21.35
CA LEU A 349 2.91 13.28 -19.90
C LEU A 349 4.02 12.30 -19.51
N PHE A 350 5.06 12.81 -18.85
CA PHE A 350 6.15 11.99 -18.30
C PHE A 350 5.92 11.74 -16.81
N LEU A 351 5.90 10.48 -16.42
CA LEU A 351 5.93 10.07 -15.03
C LEU A 351 7.32 9.55 -14.73
N LEU A 352 8.04 10.22 -13.85
CA LEU A 352 9.40 9.86 -13.46
C LEU A 352 9.42 9.39 -12.00
N ASP A 353 10.13 8.30 -11.74
CA ASP A 353 10.43 7.90 -10.37
C ASP A 353 11.46 8.87 -9.77
N SER A 354 11.07 9.59 -8.74
CA SER A 354 11.98 10.45 -7.96
C SER A 354 12.81 9.66 -6.95
N ASN A 355 12.66 8.34 -6.97
CA ASN A 355 13.29 7.38 -6.08
C ASN A 355 12.84 7.57 -4.60
N ASP A 356 13.55 6.97 -3.65
CA ASP A 356 13.21 7.04 -2.23
C ASP A 356 14.36 7.64 -1.40
N TYR A 357 15.33 6.82 -0.99
CA TYR A 357 16.45 7.22 -0.16
C TYR A 357 17.77 6.78 -0.78
N VAL A 358 18.81 7.58 -0.60
CA VAL A 358 20.15 7.23 -1.09
C VAL A 358 20.65 5.97 -0.42
N GLU A 359 21.14 5.01 -1.20
CA GLU A 359 21.64 3.73 -0.72
C GLU A 359 22.74 3.90 0.34
N GLY A 360 22.55 3.25 1.49
CA GLY A 360 23.48 3.28 2.61
C GLY A 360 23.45 4.55 3.46
N ALA A 361 22.60 5.51 3.13
CA ALA A 361 22.37 6.70 3.97
C ALA A 361 21.27 6.44 5.02
N GLY A 362 21.27 7.25 6.10
CA GLY A 362 20.16 7.23 7.04
C GLY A 362 18.90 7.84 6.41
N ARG A 363 17.71 7.31 6.75
CA ARG A 363 16.44 7.75 6.15
C ARG A 363 15.99 9.18 6.46
N ILE A 364 16.58 9.84 7.44
CA ILE A 364 16.19 11.21 7.81
C ILE A 364 16.86 12.20 6.87
N ASN A 365 16.09 12.84 6.00
CA ASN A 365 16.52 13.87 5.04
C ASN A 365 17.60 13.41 4.03
N GLU A 366 17.69 12.13 3.74
CA GLU A 366 18.61 11.57 2.75
C GLU A 366 17.85 11.08 1.52
N TYR A 367 16.92 11.90 1.03
CA TYR A 367 16.14 11.57 -0.17
C TYR A 367 17.04 11.46 -1.39
N ASP A 368 16.75 10.49 -2.23
CA ASP A 368 17.36 10.32 -3.54
C ASP A 368 16.81 11.35 -4.54
N TYR A 369 17.21 11.31 -5.79
CA TYR A 369 16.88 12.30 -6.81
C TYR A 369 16.66 11.63 -8.18
N ILE A 370 16.18 12.37 -9.16
CA ILE A 370 16.03 11.89 -10.54
C ILE A 370 17.42 11.91 -11.20
N HIS A 371 17.93 10.72 -11.52
CA HIS A 371 19.29 10.47 -11.99
C HIS A 371 19.53 10.88 -13.45
N ASP A 372 20.80 11.00 -13.84
CA ASP A 372 21.22 11.48 -15.17
C ASP A 372 20.68 10.63 -16.31
N ASP A 373 20.58 9.30 -16.15
CA ASP A 373 20.06 8.39 -17.16
C ASP A 373 18.52 8.53 -17.35
N GLN A 374 17.78 8.82 -16.28
CA GLN A 374 16.36 9.19 -16.35
C GLN A 374 16.17 10.52 -17.11
N VAL A 375 17.04 11.50 -16.84
CA VAL A 375 17.05 12.80 -17.52
C VAL A 375 17.39 12.64 -19.01
N ASP A 376 18.38 11.79 -19.34
CA ASP A 376 18.76 11.50 -20.71
C ASP A 376 17.64 10.77 -21.47
N TRP A 377 16.94 9.85 -20.82
CA TRP A 377 15.77 9.21 -21.39
C TRP A 377 14.65 10.23 -21.69
N TYR A 378 14.31 11.08 -20.73
CA TYR A 378 13.34 12.15 -20.94
C TYR A 378 13.74 13.05 -22.12
N ARG A 379 15.00 13.51 -22.18
CA ARG A 379 15.55 14.32 -23.29
C ARG A 379 15.36 13.62 -24.63
N GLN A 380 15.70 12.34 -24.71
CA GLN A 380 15.57 11.55 -25.94
C GLN A 380 14.11 11.42 -26.40
N GLN A 381 13.18 11.19 -25.47
CA GLN A 381 11.76 11.11 -25.81
C GLN A 381 11.23 12.44 -26.33
N VAL A 382 11.56 13.55 -25.67
CA VAL A 382 11.15 14.90 -26.13
C VAL A 382 11.69 15.21 -27.52
N ILE A 383 12.99 14.94 -27.78
CA ILE A 383 13.60 15.16 -29.09
C ILE A 383 12.91 14.30 -30.16
N LYS A 384 12.72 13.01 -29.89
CA LYS A 384 12.05 12.09 -30.81
C LYS A 384 10.64 12.57 -31.17
N LEU A 385 9.83 12.90 -30.18
CA LEU A 385 8.47 13.39 -30.42
C LEU A 385 8.45 14.73 -31.17
N SER A 386 9.40 15.61 -30.88
CA SER A 386 9.51 16.91 -31.55
C SER A 386 9.96 16.77 -33.02
N ASP A 387 10.89 15.85 -33.29
CA ASP A 387 11.33 15.54 -34.66
C ASP A 387 10.18 14.93 -35.49
N GLU A 388 9.40 14.01 -34.87
CA GLU A 388 8.23 13.41 -35.51
C GLU A 388 7.12 14.45 -35.79
N ALA A 389 6.92 15.39 -34.88
CA ALA A 389 5.90 16.43 -35.01
C ALA A 389 6.34 17.61 -35.89
N GLY A 390 7.65 17.85 -36.02
CA GLY A 390 8.22 19.00 -36.74
C GLY A 390 8.16 20.31 -35.93
N TYR A 391 7.88 20.24 -34.64
CA TYR A 391 7.88 21.37 -33.69
C TYR A 391 8.17 20.86 -32.28
N THR A 392 8.59 21.76 -31.37
CA THR A 392 8.78 21.40 -29.95
C THR A 392 7.44 21.02 -29.33
N VAL A 393 7.27 19.73 -29.01
CA VAL A 393 6.02 19.22 -28.44
C VAL A 393 5.82 19.71 -27.01
N PRO A 394 4.59 20.01 -26.59
CA PRO A 394 4.31 20.36 -25.21
C PRO A 394 4.38 19.12 -24.30
N SER A 395 4.95 19.29 -23.11
CA SER A 395 5.04 18.20 -22.13
C SER A 395 4.80 18.67 -20.69
N MET A 396 4.47 17.70 -19.82
CA MET A 396 4.36 17.86 -18.38
C MET A 396 5.09 16.72 -17.67
N LEU A 397 5.65 17.01 -16.50
CA LEU A 397 6.39 16.05 -15.68
C LEU A 397 5.64 15.81 -14.36
N PHE A 398 5.55 14.56 -13.98
CA PHE A 398 4.93 14.11 -12.72
C PHE A 398 5.95 13.23 -11.97
N PHE A 399 6.20 13.54 -10.72
CA PHE A 399 7.09 12.80 -9.83
C PHE A 399 6.63 13.02 -8.38
N HIS A 400 7.25 12.35 -7.40
CA HIS A 400 6.83 12.46 -6.02
C HIS A 400 7.64 13.48 -5.23
N ILE A 401 8.94 13.24 -5.05
CA ILE A 401 9.83 14.12 -4.26
C ILE A 401 10.12 15.40 -5.05
N PRO A 402 9.90 16.60 -4.48
CA PRO A 402 10.13 17.85 -5.18
C PRO A 402 11.61 18.03 -5.57
N LEU A 403 11.85 18.67 -6.71
CA LEU A 403 13.19 19.10 -7.11
C LEU A 403 13.65 20.29 -6.26
N ARG A 404 14.96 20.52 -6.18
CA ARG A 404 15.55 21.64 -5.43
C ARG A 404 15.05 23.00 -5.91
N GLU A 405 14.67 23.11 -7.18
CA GLU A 405 14.14 24.31 -7.80
C GLU A 405 12.80 24.76 -7.21
N TYR A 406 12.02 23.87 -6.61
CA TYR A 406 10.85 24.28 -5.81
C TYR A 406 11.28 25.14 -4.60
N LYS A 407 12.41 24.80 -3.96
CA LYS A 407 12.97 25.58 -2.86
C LYS A 407 13.58 26.89 -3.35
N GLU A 408 14.35 26.86 -4.45
CA GLU A 408 14.91 28.05 -5.07
C GLU A 408 13.84 29.05 -5.46
N ALA A 409 12.78 28.58 -6.13
CA ALA A 409 11.66 29.40 -6.51
C ALA A 409 10.93 30.02 -5.31
N ASN A 410 10.75 29.24 -4.22
CA ASN A 410 10.16 29.78 -3.00
C ASN A 410 11.05 30.85 -2.35
N ASP A 411 12.35 30.61 -2.25
CA ASP A 411 13.30 31.56 -1.66
C ASP A 411 13.31 32.89 -2.45
N LEU A 412 13.26 32.83 -3.77
CA LEU A 412 13.11 34.00 -4.66
C LEU A 412 11.77 34.70 -4.46
N LEU A 413 10.67 33.95 -4.35
CA LEU A 413 9.35 34.50 -4.09
C LEU A 413 9.30 35.25 -2.75
N GLU A 414 9.82 34.64 -1.68
CA GLU A 414 9.91 35.27 -0.34
C GLU A 414 10.81 36.51 -0.34
N ALA A 415 11.84 36.53 -1.19
CA ALA A 415 12.69 37.70 -1.40
C ALA A 415 12.02 38.79 -2.26
N GLY A 416 10.84 38.56 -2.81
CA GLY A 416 10.12 39.49 -3.68
C GLY A 416 10.73 39.64 -5.07
N SER A 417 11.36 38.59 -5.60
CA SER A 417 11.95 38.57 -6.94
C SER A 417 10.87 38.50 -8.02
N ASP A 418 11.04 39.26 -9.11
CA ASP A 418 10.18 39.21 -10.29
C ASP A 418 10.44 37.98 -11.18
N GLU A 419 11.43 37.15 -10.84
CA GLU A 419 11.77 35.92 -11.56
C GLU A 419 10.78 34.78 -11.31
N VAL A 420 9.97 34.90 -10.24
CA VAL A 420 8.97 33.91 -9.85
C VAL A 420 7.59 34.52 -9.85
N LYS A 421 6.67 33.89 -10.56
CA LYS A 421 5.27 34.28 -10.58
C LYS A 421 4.44 33.36 -9.70
N TYR A 422 3.80 33.91 -8.67
CA TYR A 422 2.89 33.18 -7.80
C TYR A 422 1.51 33.03 -8.45
N TYR A 423 0.89 31.85 -8.28
CA TYR A 423 -0.48 31.59 -8.73
C TYR A 423 -1.44 31.32 -7.57
N TYR A 424 -1.14 30.33 -6.73
CA TYR A 424 -1.98 29.99 -5.58
C TYR A 424 -1.23 29.14 -4.56
N GLY A 425 -1.87 28.90 -3.40
CA GLY A 425 -1.46 27.96 -2.39
C GLY A 425 -0.43 28.49 -1.41
N GLU A 426 0.06 27.61 -0.57
CA GLU A 426 1.02 27.93 0.50
C GLU A 426 1.93 26.73 0.79
N LEU A 427 3.04 26.98 1.48
CA LEU A 427 3.90 25.99 2.08
C LEU A 427 3.52 25.86 3.56
N GLY A 428 2.72 24.86 3.87
CA GLY A 428 2.18 24.63 5.21
C GLY A 428 3.01 23.70 6.08
N GLU A 429 4.03 23.05 5.51
CA GLU A 429 4.87 22.09 6.24
C GLU A 429 5.68 22.76 7.36
N LYS A 430 5.72 22.13 8.55
CA LYS A 430 6.32 22.72 9.77
C LYS A 430 7.19 21.76 10.55
N MET A 431 7.16 20.46 10.25
CA MET A 431 7.80 19.47 11.12
C MET A 431 9.29 19.26 10.83
N ILE A 432 9.71 19.41 9.56
CA ILE A 432 11.12 19.20 9.17
C ILE A 432 11.61 20.46 8.46
N ASP A 433 11.52 20.49 7.15
CA ASP A 433 11.77 21.67 6.32
C ASP A 433 10.47 22.07 5.61
N LYS A 434 10.36 23.31 5.15
CA LYS A 434 9.19 23.74 4.36
C LYS A 434 9.07 22.96 3.05
N ILE A 435 10.21 22.55 2.49
CA ILE A 435 10.31 21.77 1.25
C ILE A 435 11.34 20.68 1.48
N CYS A 436 10.86 19.43 1.54
CA CYS A 436 11.66 18.24 1.78
C CYS A 436 12.16 17.66 0.45
N CYS A 437 13.14 18.31 -0.16
CA CYS A 437 13.77 17.85 -1.40
C CYS A 437 15.09 17.12 -1.15
N SER A 438 15.60 16.41 -2.15
CA SER A 438 16.95 15.86 -2.13
C SER A 438 17.99 16.95 -1.93
N LYS A 439 19.08 16.62 -1.22
CA LYS A 439 20.29 17.47 -1.16
C LYS A 439 21.18 17.31 -2.40
N TYR A 440 20.93 16.28 -3.20
CA TYR A 440 21.64 16.04 -4.46
C TYR A 440 20.95 16.78 -5.59
N GLU A 441 21.73 17.18 -6.58
CA GLU A 441 21.26 17.97 -7.71
C GLU A 441 20.85 17.07 -8.87
N SER A 442 19.63 17.26 -9.38
CA SER A 442 19.16 16.66 -10.62
C SER A 442 19.30 17.65 -11.77
N LYS A 443 19.70 17.18 -12.93
CA LYS A 443 19.76 17.99 -14.17
C LYS A 443 18.39 18.14 -14.85
N LEU A 444 17.34 17.57 -14.30
CA LEU A 444 16.02 17.51 -14.96
C LEU A 444 15.46 18.90 -15.27
N PHE A 445 15.48 19.80 -14.28
CA PHE A 445 14.91 21.13 -14.46
C PHE A 445 15.64 21.94 -15.54
N ASP A 446 16.96 22.00 -15.48
CA ASP A 446 17.76 22.72 -16.48
C ASP A 446 17.60 22.11 -17.88
N THR A 447 17.52 20.78 -17.97
CA THR A 447 17.22 20.07 -19.24
C THR A 447 15.83 20.43 -19.77
N ALA A 448 14.82 20.51 -18.90
CA ALA A 448 13.47 20.90 -19.30
C ALA A 448 13.39 22.36 -19.80
N VAL A 449 14.12 23.27 -19.13
CA VAL A 449 14.27 24.66 -19.58
C VAL A 449 14.97 24.74 -20.94
N GLU A 450 16.07 23.99 -21.13
CA GLU A 450 16.82 23.95 -22.39
C GLU A 450 15.96 23.45 -23.57
N LEU A 451 15.22 22.36 -23.36
CA LEU A 451 14.36 21.78 -24.39
C LEU A 451 13.14 22.64 -24.72
N GLY A 452 12.65 23.42 -23.76
CA GLY A 452 11.50 24.29 -23.93
C GLY A 452 10.16 23.56 -24.12
N SER A 453 10.14 22.24 -23.98
CA SER A 453 9.00 21.34 -24.12
C SER A 453 8.11 21.36 -22.87
N THR A 454 8.69 21.10 -21.69
CA THR A 454 7.95 21.04 -20.43
C THR A 454 7.52 22.41 -19.96
N LYS A 455 6.21 22.54 -19.67
CA LYS A 455 5.59 23.78 -19.19
C LYS A 455 5.10 23.69 -17.76
N ALA A 456 4.96 22.49 -17.22
CA ALA A 456 4.53 22.27 -15.83
C ALA A 456 5.20 21.02 -15.25
N MET A 457 5.50 21.06 -13.95
CA MET A 457 5.99 19.96 -13.13
C MET A 457 5.11 19.83 -11.89
N PHE A 458 4.76 18.60 -11.55
CA PHE A 458 3.88 18.25 -10.45
C PHE A 458 4.56 17.29 -9.49
N CYS A 459 4.53 17.60 -8.20
CA CYS A 459 5.06 16.74 -7.13
C CYS A 459 4.04 16.53 -6.00
N GLY A 460 4.40 15.71 -5.01
CA GLY A 460 3.70 15.48 -3.75
C GLY A 460 4.65 15.63 -2.57
N HIS A 461 4.69 14.62 -1.67
CA HIS A 461 5.67 14.42 -0.61
C HIS A 461 5.49 15.31 0.64
N ASP A 462 5.31 16.59 0.48
CA ASP A 462 5.12 17.53 1.61
C ASP A 462 3.63 17.74 1.87
N HIS A 463 3.07 17.08 2.88
CA HIS A 463 1.63 16.88 3.05
C HIS A 463 0.81 18.15 3.28
N TYR A 464 1.44 19.21 3.75
CA TYR A 464 0.78 20.51 3.98
C TYR A 464 1.10 21.54 2.91
N ASN A 465 1.89 21.18 1.87
CA ASN A 465 2.23 22.06 0.77
C ASN A 465 1.22 21.93 -0.37
N ASN A 466 0.84 23.04 -0.96
CA ASN A 466 -0.05 23.10 -2.11
C ASN A 466 0.23 24.32 -3.00
N GLN A 467 1.45 24.86 -2.91
CA GLN A 467 1.87 26.05 -3.63
C GLN A 467 2.07 25.77 -5.12
N SER A 468 1.66 26.72 -5.97
CA SER A 468 1.93 26.72 -7.40
C SER A 468 2.55 28.04 -7.82
N VAL A 469 3.75 27.97 -8.37
CA VAL A 469 4.55 29.09 -8.84
C VAL A 469 5.11 28.81 -10.23
N GLU A 470 5.47 29.84 -11.00
CA GLU A 470 6.20 29.70 -12.26
C GLU A 470 7.62 30.23 -12.09
N TYR A 471 8.59 29.45 -12.47
CA TYR A 471 10.00 29.76 -12.43
C TYR A 471 10.66 29.35 -13.74
N LYS A 472 11.41 30.26 -14.36
CA LYS A 472 12.05 30.07 -15.67
C LYS A 472 11.11 29.53 -16.76
N GLY A 473 9.83 29.94 -16.73
CA GLY A 473 8.82 29.53 -17.72
C GLY A 473 8.23 28.12 -17.50
N ILE A 474 8.53 27.47 -16.38
CA ILE A 474 7.95 26.19 -15.96
C ILE A 474 7.13 26.39 -14.71
N ARG A 475 5.89 25.90 -14.71
CA ARG A 475 5.00 25.98 -13.55
C ARG A 475 5.30 24.82 -12.59
N LEU A 476 5.82 25.14 -11.41
CA LEU A 476 6.11 24.20 -10.33
C LEU A 476 4.90 24.12 -9.40
N THR A 477 4.29 22.95 -9.29
CA THR A 477 3.03 22.77 -8.57
C THR A 477 3.11 21.61 -7.61
N TYR A 478 2.87 21.88 -6.33
CA TYR A 478 2.56 20.85 -5.35
C TYR A 478 1.14 20.34 -5.52
N GLY A 479 0.96 19.03 -5.57
CA GLY A 479 -0.33 18.39 -5.43
C GLY A 479 -0.88 18.53 -4.01
N TYR A 480 -2.20 18.59 -3.90
CA TYR A 480 -2.86 18.53 -2.60
C TYR A 480 -2.81 17.10 -2.05
N SER A 481 -2.21 16.91 -0.87
CA SER A 481 -2.19 15.62 -0.18
C SER A 481 -3.61 15.17 0.21
N ILE A 482 -3.86 13.86 0.12
CA ILE A 482 -5.09 13.23 0.63
C ILE A 482 -4.92 12.76 2.09
N ASP A 483 -3.71 12.62 2.57
CA ASP A 483 -3.33 11.96 3.82
C ASP A 483 -4.30 12.17 5.00
N TYR A 484 -4.68 11.06 5.64
CA TYR A 484 -5.40 11.00 6.92
C TYR A 484 -4.61 10.26 8.00
N LEU A 485 -3.44 9.68 7.65
CA LEU A 485 -2.79 8.67 8.50
C LEU A 485 -1.45 9.12 9.07
N VAL A 486 -0.60 9.73 8.23
CA VAL A 486 0.85 9.85 8.48
C VAL A 486 1.19 10.96 9.44
N MET A 487 0.77 12.18 9.16
CA MET A 487 1.16 13.33 9.94
C MET A 487 0.31 13.46 11.22
N PRO A 488 0.92 13.75 12.38
CA PRO A 488 0.17 13.93 13.62
C PRO A 488 -0.92 15.00 13.51
N GLY A 489 -2.18 14.62 13.78
CA GLY A 489 -3.33 15.53 13.73
C GLY A 489 -3.88 15.83 12.33
N ILE A 490 -3.30 15.26 11.29
CA ILE A 490 -3.73 15.51 9.91
C ILE A 490 -5.14 15.01 9.61
N ASP A 491 -5.62 14.02 10.34
CA ASP A 491 -6.98 13.50 10.17
C ASP A 491 -8.08 14.51 10.63
N GLU A 492 -7.72 15.47 11.46
CA GLU A 492 -8.60 16.54 11.93
C GLU A 492 -8.47 17.82 11.10
N ASP A 493 -7.34 18.04 10.41
CA ASP A 493 -7.14 19.19 9.53
C ASP A 493 -7.57 18.87 8.09
N THR A 494 -8.65 19.51 7.63
CA THR A 494 -9.25 19.24 6.31
C THR A 494 -8.89 20.28 5.25
N LYS A 495 -8.18 21.34 5.59
CA LYS A 495 -7.95 22.45 4.68
C LYS A 495 -6.94 22.16 3.58
N GLN A 496 -5.96 21.30 3.87
CA GLN A 496 -4.90 20.95 2.93
C GLN A 496 -5.31 19.87 1.92
N ARG A 497 -6.46 19.16 2.13
CA ARG A 497 -6.88 18.09 1.24
C ARG A 497 -7.52 18.59 -0.03
N GLY A 498 -7.17 17.93 -1.12
CA GLY A 498 -7.71 18.28 -2.42
C GLY A 498 -7.08 17.49 -3.56
N ALA A 499 -7.15 18.07 -4.74
CA ALA A 499 -6.52 17.56 -5.95
C ALA A 499 -6.11 18.74 -6.84
N THR A 500 -5.24 18.46 -7.81
CA THR A 500 -4.90 19.43 -8.85
C THR A 500 -5.53 18.98 -10.17
N LEU A 501 -6.41 19.80 -10.72
CA LEU A 501 -7.07 19.56 -11.99
C LEU A 501 -6.35 20.33 -13.12
N VAL A 502 -5.88 19.59 -14.12
CA VAL A 502 -5.29 20.14 -15.33
C VAL A 502 -6.26 19.92 -16.48
N ASN A 503 -6.72 21.01 -17.10
CA ASN A 503 -7.50 20.93 -18.34
C ASN A 503 -6.58 21.24 -19.52
N ILE A 504 -6.58 20.37 -20.53
CA ILE A 504 -5.71 20.44 -21.72
C ILE A 504 -6.61 20.56 -22.93
N ASP A 505 -6.49 21.66 -23.68
CA ASP A 505 -7.26 21.87 -24.91
C ASP A 505 -6.66 21.13 -26.13
N THR A 506 -7.33 21.23 -27.25
CA THR A 506 -6.91 20.56 -28.51
C THR A 506 -5.57 21.04 -29.06
N ASN A 507 -5.09 22.22 -28.67
CA ASN A 507 -3.79 22.77 -29.08
C ASN A 507 -2.67 22.38 -28.11
N GLY A 508 -3.00 21.75 -26.96
CA GLY A 508 -2.07 21.45 -25.89
C GLY A 508 -1.88 22.62 -24.90
N ASP A 509 -2.64 23.71 -25.05
CA ASP A 509 -2.70 24.74 -24.02
C ASP A 509 -3.44 24.21 -22.79
N PHE A 510 -3.05 24.67 -21.60
CA PHE A 510 -3.58 24.11 -20.37
C PHE A 510 -3.86 25.13 -19.27
N THR A 511 -4.74 24.74 -18.36
CA THR A 511 -4.97 25.44 -17.09
C THR A 511 -4.76 24.49 -15.93
N ILE A 512 -4.22 25.01 -14.82
CA ILE A 512 -4.03 24.27 -13.57
C ILE A 512 -4.91 24.90 -12.49
N ASN A 513 -5.84 24.10 -11.95
CA ASN A 513 -6.85 24.54 -11.02
C ASN A 513 -6.79 23.72 -9.73
N PRO A 514 -6.67 24.37 -8.55
CA PRO A 514 -6.78 23.68 -7.28
C PRO A 514 -8.25 23.28 -7.02
N VAL A 515 -8.48 22.04 -6.60
CA VAL A 515 -9.78 21.52 -6.19
C VAL A 515 -9.69 21.12 -4.73
N ARG A 516 -10.09 21.99 -3.82
CA ARG A 516 -10.02 21.71 -2.39
C ARG A 516 -11.22 20.89 -1.94
N LEU A 517 -10.95 19.82 -1.17
CA LEU A 517 -12.00 18.93 -0.67
C LEU A 517 -13.06 19.68 0.16
N ILE A 518 -12.63 20.62 0.98
CA ILE A 518 -13.52 21.41 1.84
C ILE A 518 -14.54 22.26 1.06
N ASP A 519 -14.25 22.61 -0.18
CA ASP A 519 -15.15 23.44 -1.00
C ASP A 519 -16.23 22.59 -1.70
N ILE A 520 -15.99 21.30 -1.90
CA ILE A 520 -16.89 20.39 -2.62
C ILE A 520 -17.71 19.47 -1.71
N THR A 521 -17.35 19.36 -0.42
CA THR A 521 -18.02 18.48 0.56
C THR A 521 -18.94 19.22 1.53
N LYS A 522 -19.42 20.42 1.17
CA LYS A 522 -20.35 21.21 1.99
C LYS A 522 -21.75 20.65 2.06
#